data_4f30bf0d12566b15a83153885acce65f
#
_entry.id   4f30bf0d12566b15a83153885acce65f
#
_cell.length_a   1.000
_cell.length_b   1.000
_cell.length_c   1.000
_cell.angle_alpha   90.00
_cell.angle_beta   90.00
_cell.angle_gamma   90.00
#
_symmetry.space_group_name_H-M   'P 1'
#
loop_
_entity.id
_entity.type
_entity.pdbx_description
1 polymer ?
#
loop_
_entity_poly.entity_id
_entity_poly.type
_entity_poly.pdbx_seq_one_letter_code
_entity_poly.pdbx_strand_id
1 'polypeptide(L)' 'MEQLHAHEVLHMMEGNSYTELSLREAIIQKFGEQQRFFTCSANNMDVDTLIEFLKRKGKFIPANGGFTVDMTKV' A
#
# COMPACT_ATOMS: atom_id res chain seq x y z
N MET A 1 12.49 -5.61 -13.84
CA MET A 1 12.43 -5.34 -12.41
C MET A 1 11.44 -6.27 -11.74
N GLU A 2 11.82 -6.85 -10.62
CA GLU A 2 10.94 -7.76 -9.91
C GLU A 2 9.76 -7.02 -9.28
N GLN A 3 8.61 -7.68 -9.31
CA GLN A 3 7.44 -7.15 -8.61
C GLN A 3 7.49 -7.61 -7.15
N LEU A 4 6.95 -6.76 -6.27
CA LEU A 4 6.82 -7.10 -4.85
C LEU A 4 5.35 -7.38 -4.54
N HIS A 5 5.11 -8.31 -3.62
CA HIS A 5 3.75 -8.58 -3.17
C HIS A 5 3.23 -7.37 -2.38
N ALA A 6 1.97 -7.02 -2.60
CA ALA A 6 1.36 -5.87 -1.92
C ALA A 6 1.42 -5.99 -0.39
N HIS A 7 1.55 -7.20 0.14
CA HIS A 7 1.72 -7.41 1.58
C HIS A 7 2.92 -6.66 2.15
N GLU A 8 3.95 -6.41 1.34
CA GLU A 8 5.12 -5.64 1.80
C GLU A 8 4.72 -4.22 2.18
N VAL A 9 3.80 -3.62 1.43
CA VAL A 9 3.29 -2.29 1.75
C VAL A 9 2.42 -2.34 3.00
N LEU A 10 1.59 -3.37 3.12
CA LEU A 10 0.74 -3.51 4.30
C LEU A 10 1.57 -3.70 5.56
N HIS A 11 2.64 -4.47 5.49
CA HIS A 11 3.55 -4.64 6.63
C HIS A 11 4.23 -3.33 7.00
N MET A 12 4.62 -2.53 6.00
CA MET A 12 5.22 -1.23 6.25
C MET A 12 4.26 -0.31 7.00
N MET A 13 2.97 -0.42 6.74
CA MET A 13 1.96 0.42 7.36
C MET A 13 1.61 0.01 8.78
N GLU A 14 1.98 -1.21 9.21
CA GLU A 14 1.66 -1.71 10.55
C GLU A 14 2.08 -0.71 11.63
N GLY A 15 1.13 -0.35 12.50
CA GLY A 15 1.42 0.56 13.61
C GLY A 15 1.55 2.01 13.23
N ASN A 16 1.36 2.37 11.97
CA ASN A 16 1.47 3.74 11.48
C ASN A 16 0.22 4.14 10.71
N SER A 17 -0.11 5.43 10.75
CA SER A 17 -1.20 5.94 9.94
C SER A 17 -0.65 6.88 8.87
N TYR A 18 -1.37 6.96 7.75
CA TYR A 18 -0.92 7.73 6.58
C TYR A 18 -2.11 8.43 5.94
N THR A 19 -1.84 9.56 5.28
CA THR A 19 -2.75 10.08 4.26
C THR A 19 -2.37 9.44 2.93
N GLU A 20 -3.20 9.59 1.92
CA GLU A 20 -2.87 9.06 0.59
C GLU A 20 -1.53 9.57 0.11
N LEU A 21 -1.30 10.88 0.25
CA LEU A 21 -0.06 11.48 -0.21
C LEU A 21 1.15 10.99 0.59
N SER A 22 1.04 10.94 1.91
CA SER A 22 2.17 10.50 2.73
C SER A 22 2.46 9.01 2.53
N LEU A 23 1.44 8.20 2.29
CA LEU A 23 1.64 6.78 1.98
C LEU A 23 2.38 6.62 0.65
N ARG A 24 1.96 7.37 -0.36
CA ARG A 24 2.62 7.34 -1.66
C ARG A 24 4.10 7.67 -1.52
N GLU A 25 4.41 8.73 -0.79
CA GLU A 25 5.80 9.12 -0.60
C GLU A 25 6.59 8.09 0.19
N ALA A 26 5.99 7.51 1.22
CA ALA A 26 6.66 6.49 2.03
C ALA A 26 6.99 5.26 1.19
N ILE A 27 6.07 4.84 0.33
CA ILE A 27 6.31 3.69 -0.55
C ILE A 27 7.44 4.01 -1.53
N ILE A 28 7.42 5.20 -2.12
CA ILE A 28 8.44 5.60 -3.07
C ILE A 28 9.81 5.64 -2.41
N GLN A 29 9.88 6.17 -1.18
CA GLN A 29 11.15 6.25 -0.47
C GLN A 29 11.69 4.88 -0.08
N LYS A 30 10.80 3.96 0.28
CA LYS A 30 11.23 2.64 0.72
C LYS A 30 11.55 1.70 -0.44
N PHE A 31 10.75 1.73 -1.48
CA PHE A 31 10.85 0.76 -2.58
C PHE A 31 11.31 1.36 -3.91
N GLY A 32 11.23 2.69 -4.07
CA GLY A 32 11.56 3.36 -5.32
C GLY A 32 10.31 3.58 -6.17
N GLU A 33 10.30 4.67 -6.96
CA GLU A 33 9.11 5.01 -7.74
C GLU A 33 8.90 4.10 -8.95
N GLN A 34 9.91 3.33 -9.31
CA GLN A 34 9.83 2.37 -10.42
C GLN A 34 9.34 1.00 -9.99
N GLN A 35 9.20 0.78 -8.68
CA GLN A 35 8.80 -0.52 -8.17
C GLN A 35 7.38 -0.86 -8.60
N ARG A 36 7.17 -2.11 -9.03
CA ARG A 36 5.86 -2.64 -9.36
C ARG A 36 5.42 -3.64 -8.30
N PHE A 37 4.12 -3.80 -8.17
CA PHE A 37 3.53 -4.63 -7.14
C PHE A 37 2.51 -5.60 -7.75
N PHE A 38 2.24 -6.67 -7.03
CA PHE A 38 1.25 -7.66 -7.46
C PHE A 38 0.48 -8.22 -6.26
N THR A 39 -0.66 -8.81 -6.55
CA THR A 39 -1.46 -9.59 -5.60
C THR A 39 -1.94 -10.84 -6.32
N CYS A 40 -2.76 -11.65 -5.63
CA CYS A 40 -3.36 -12.84 -6.25
C CYS A 40 -4.27 -12.49 -7.43
N SER A 41 -4.81 -11.27 -7.46
CA SER A 41 -5.81 -10.89 -8.47
C SER A 41 -5.36 -9.77 -9.40
N ALA A 42 -4.15 -9.23 -9.21
CA ALA A 42 -3.65 -8.13 -10.05
C ALA A 42 -2.13 -8.13 -10.05
N ASN A 43 -1.53 -7.61 -11.11
CA ASN A 43 -0.09 -7.53 -11.19
C ASN A 43 0.35 -6.26 -11.91
N ASN A 44 1.66 -6.02 -11.90
CA ASN A 44 2.29 -4.89 -12.57
C ASN A 44 1.66 -3.55 -12.18
N MET A 45 1.31 -3.40 -10.91
CA MET A 45 0.72 -2.16 -10.41
C MET A 45 1.81 -1.18 -10.00
N ASP A 46 1.67 0.08 -10.41
CA ASP A 46 2.52 1.13 -9.87
C ASP A 46 1.98 1.56 -8.49
N VAL A 47 2.68 2.51 -7.86
CA VAL A 47 2.32 2.94 -6.50
C VAL A 47 0.87 3.46 -6.43
N ASP A 48 0.50 4.32 -7.37
CA ASP A 48 -0.84 4.91 -7.35
C ASP A 48 -1.93 3.86 -7.58
N THR A 49 -1.71 2.97 -8.53
CA THR A 49 -2.65 1.88 -8.80
C THR A 49 -2.76 0.95 -7.61
N LEU A 50 -1.65 0.66 -6.96
CA LEU A 50 -1.65 -0.19 -5.77
C LEU A 50 -2.48 0.42 -4.65
N ILE A 51 -2.30 1.71 -4.38
CA ILE A 51 -3.05 2.39 -3.31
C ILE A 51 -4.55 2.32 -3.61
N GLU A 52 -4.94 2.61 -4.84
CA GLU A 52 -6.34 2.52 -5.26
C GLU A 52 -6.89 1.10 -5.09
N PHE A 53 -6.10 0.11 -5.47
CA PHE A 53 -6.49 -1.28 -5.35
C PHE A 53 -6.74 -1.65 -3.89
N LEU A 54 -5.84 -1.27 -3.00
CA LEU A 54 -5.98 -1.59 -1.57
C LEU A 54 -7.17 -0.88 -0.94
N LYS A 55 -7.42 0.36 -1.33
CA LYS A 55 -8.60 1.09 -0.87
C LYS A 55 -9.89 0.38 -1.31
N ARG A 56 -9.94 -0.03 -2.56
CA ARG A 56 -11.11 -0.70 -3.11
C ARG A 56 -11.37 -2.04 -2.45
N LYS A 57 -10.31 -2.73 -2.03
CA LYS A 57 -10.44 -4.03 -1.36
C LYS A 57 -10.75 -3.90 0.13
N GLY A 58 -10.83 -2.67 0.65
CA GLY A 58 -11.15 -2.46 2.05
C GLY A 58 -10.05 -2.84 3.02
N LYS A 59 -8.80 -2.76 2.57
CA LYS A 59 -7.65 -3.10 3.41
C LYS A 59 -7.28 -2.00 4.39
N PHE A 60 -7.85 -0.80 4.23
CA PHE A 60 -7.53 0.36 5.04
C PHE A 60 -8.68 0.71 5.97
N ILE A 61 -8.34 1.22 7.16
CA ILE A 61 -9.32 1.75 8.12
C ILE A 61 -8.91 3.16 8.50
N PRO A 62 -9.89 4.04 8.81
CA PRO A 62 -9.56 5.41 9.22
C PRO A 62 -8.76 5.45 10.52
N ALA A 63 -7.77 6.33 10.59
CA ALA A 63 -6.95 6.49 11.79
C ALA A 63 -6.25 7.85 11.76
N ASN A 64 -6.40 8.61 12.83
CA ASN A 64 -5.64 9.86 13.06
C ASN A 64 -5.62 10.82 11.87
N GLY A 65 -6.78 11.06 11.25
CA GLY A 65 -6.87 11.97 10.12
C GLY A 65 -6.40 11.40 8.79
N GLY A 66 -6.05 10.14 8.76
CA GLY A 66 -5.68 9.41 7.56
C GLY A 66 -6.22 8.01 7.63
N PHE A 67 -5.37 7.03 7.35
CA PHE A 67 -5.77 5.62 7.45
C PHE A 67 -4.56 4.75 7.77
N THR A 68 -4.84 3.54 8.21
CA THR A 68 -3.82 2.54 8.44
C THR A 68 -4.32 1.21 7.90
N VAL A 69 -3.48 0.17 7.96
CA VAL A 69 -3.86 -1.14 7.48
C VAL A 69 -4.77 -1.82 8.50
N ASP A 70 -5.79 -2.51 7.99
CA ASP A 70 -6.64 -3.36 8.83
C ASP A 70 -5.96 -4.73 8.93
N MET A 71 -5.33 -4.99 10.05
CA MET A 71 -4.55 -6.22 10.25
C MET A 71 -5.40 -7.48 10.19
N THR A 72 -6.71 -7.36 10.38
CA THR A 72 -7.59 -8.51 10.26
C THR A 72 -7.82 -8.92 8.81
N LYS A 73 -7.43 -8.05 7.86
CA LYS A 73 -7.66 -8.29 6.42
C LYS A 73 -6.36 -8.43 5.62
N VAL A 74 -5.23 -8.44 6.31
CA VAL A 74 -3.93 -8.61 5.64
C VAL A 74 -3.73 -10.05 5.17
#